data_4061f659c57aa22be30e7930266f9fc0
#
_entry.id   4061f659c57aa22be30e7930266f9fc0
#
_cell.length_a   1.000
_cell.length_b   1.000
_cell.length_c   1.000
_cell.angle_alpha   90.00
_cell.angle_beta   90.00
_cell.angle_gamma   90.00
#
_symmetry.space_group_name_H-M   'P 1'
#
loop_
_entity.id
_entity.type
_entity.pdbx_description
1 polymer ?
#
loop_
_entity_poly.entity_id
_entity_poly.type
_entity_poly.pdbx_seq_one_letter_code
_entity_poly.pdbx_strand_id
1 'polypeptide(L)'
;GHISKKQREQFNFIKTNKASFQQFFLKYYTKPFTNLSDLTIKHCDYIIRYENLQEDFLKVLKRCGINEARNLPKFNTTKDKKKDILFYYNEEIRARAKYVFGPFFNKYKYNFPENWGPNKPSIITKLYFNSQIYLKEFKERFLKKRKNQKSIEGSIYGDMQRK
;
A
#
# COMPACT_ATOMS: atom_id res chain seq x y z
N GLY A 1 -12.08 -10.02 13.25
CA GLY A 1 -11.56 -8.81 12.58
C GLY A 1 -12.69 -8.07 11.87
N HIS A 2 -12.72 -6.75 11.96
CA HIS A 2 -13.74 -5.96 11.29
C HIS A 2 -13.50 -5.92 9.78
N ILE A 3 -14.33 -6.63 9.03
CA ILE A 3 -14.37 -6.52 7.57
C ILE A 3 -15.23 -5.31 7.20
N SER A 4 -14.67 -4.32 6.51
CA SER A 4 -15.42 -3.16 6.06
C SER A 4 -16.52 -3.53 5.06
N LYS A 5 -17.58 -2.71 4.96
CA LYS A 5 -18.65 -2.89 3.96
C LYS A 5 -18.06 -3.05 2.55
N LYS A 6 -17.10 -2.20 2.19
CA LYS A 6 -16.41 -2.27 0.89
C LYS A 6 -15.71 -3.61 0.65
N GLN A 7 -14.98 -4.13 1.64
CA GLN A 7 -14.31 -5.43 1.51
C GLN A 7 -15.30 -6.57 1.33
N ARG A 8 -16.45 -6.51 2.01
CA ARG A 8 -17.53 -7.50 1.85
C ARG A 8 -18.14 -7.43 0.44
N GLU A 9 -18.39 -6.23 -0.08
CA GLU A 9 -18.88 -6.04 -1.45
C GLU A 9 -17.88 -6.58 -2.48
N GLN A 10 -16.58 -6.33 -2.29
CA GLN A 10 -15.53 -6.86 -3.16
C GLN A 10 -15.48 -8.39 -3.12
N PHE A 11 -15.53 -8.97 -1.94
CA PHE A 11 -15.58 -10.43 -1.77
C PHE A 11 -16.81 -11.05 -2.46
N ASN A 12 -17.98 -10.47 -2.22
CA ASN A 12 -19.22 -10.94 -2.83
C ASN A 12 -19.17 -10.85 -4.35
N PHE A 13 -18.60 -9.75 -4.90
CA PHE A 13 -18.41 -9.62 -6.34
C PHE A 13 -17.57 -10.75 -6.91
N ILE A 14 -16.43 -11.07 -6.27
CA ILE A 14 -15.56 -12.16 -6.73
C ILE A 14 -16.30 -13.48 -6.65
N LYS A 15 -16.96 -13.76 -5.53
CA LYS A 15 -17.62 -15.05 -5.27
C LYS A 15 -18.84 -15.28 -6.18
N THR A 16 -19.72 -14.29 -6.28
CA THR A 16 -20.98 -14.42 -7.04
C THR A 16 -20.74 -14.48 -8.54
N ASN A 17 -19.81 -13.63 -9.06
CA ASN A 17 -19.55 -13.57 -10.50
C ASN A 17 -18.40 -14.48 -10.95
N LYS A 18 -17.77 -15.24 -10.03
CA LYS A 18 -16.53 -15.98 -10.31
C LYS A 18 -15.50 -15.08 -11.04
N ALA A 19 -15.44 -13.83 -10.61
CA ALA A 19 -14.72 -12.78 -11.31
C ALA A 19 -13.22 -13.07 -11.41
N SER A 20 -12.66 -12.92 -12.60
CA SER A 20 -11.22 -12.96 -12.81
C SER A 20 -10.52 -11.77 -12.12
N PHE A 21 -9.19 -11.84 -11.96
CA PHE A 21 -8.40 -10.71 -11.48
C PHE A 21 -8.61 -9.46 -12.35
N GLN A 22 -8.65 -9.60 -13.66
CA GLN A 22 -8.84 -8.51 -14.61
C GLN A 22 -10.17 -7.81 -14.38
N GLN A 23 -11.26 -8.57 -14.31
CA GLN A 23 -12.61 -8.02 -14.04
C GLN A 23 -12.67 -7.30 -12.70
N PHE A 24 -12.10 -7.90 -11.66
CA PHE A 24 -12.00 -7.26 -10.35
C PHE A 24 -11.20 -5.97 -10.41
N PHE A 25 -10.04 -6.00 -11.05
CA PHE A 25 -9.14 -4.84 -11.15
C PHE A 25 -9.80 -3.68 -11.90
N LEU A 26 -10.38 -3.94 -13.06
CA LEU A 26 -11.07 -2.92 -13.86
C LEU A 26 -12.24 -2.28 -13.12
N LYS A 27 -12.98 -3.07 -12.33
CA LYS A 27 -14.13 -2.57 -11.55
C LYS A 27 -13.73 -1.70 -10.37
N TYR A 28 -12.72 -2.10 -9.61
CA TYR A 28 -12.42 -1.47 -8.32
C TYR A 28 -11.23 -0.52 -8.34
N TYR A 29 -10.33 -0.64 -9.31
CA TYR A 29 -9.17 0.23 -9.47
C TYR A 29 -9.40 1.27 -10.57
N THR A 30 -10.23 2.26 -10.25
CA THR A 30 -10.66 3.29 -11.21
C THR A 30 -9.98 4.65 -11.01
N LYS A 31 -9.21 4.80 -9.94
CA LYS A 31 -8.56 6.06 -9.55
C LYS A 31 -7.09 5.82 -9.20
N PRO A 32 -6.21 6.82 -9.31
CA PRO A 32 -4.85 6.73 -8.82
C PRO A 32 -4.77 6.20 -7.38
N PHE A 33 -3.92 5.20 -7.19
CA PHE A 33 -3.75 4.53 -5.93
C PHE A 33 -3.01 5.43 -4.93
N THR A 34 -3.58 5.58 -3.75
CA THR A 34 -2.94 6.25 -2.61
C THR A 34 -2.99 5.33 -1.40
N ASN A 35 -1.95 5.35 -0.58
CA ASN A 35 -1.83 4.52 0.62
C ASN A 35 -1.78 5.41 1.88
N LEU A 36 -2.02 4.82 3.05
CA LEU A 36 -1.80 5.49 4.34
C LEU A 36 -0.31 5.80 4.59
N SER A 37 0.59 5.01 4.01
CA SER A 37 2.03 5.30 4.02
C SER A 37 2.36 6.68 3.45
N ASP A 38 1.55 7.23 2.54
CA ASP A 38 1.72 8.60 2.05
C ASP A 38 1.66 9.66 3.17
N LEU A 39 0.98 9.35 4.27
CA LEU A 39 0.87 10.25 5.42
C LEU A 39 1.99 10.06 6.44
N THR A 40 2.53 8.86 6.56
CA THR A 40 3.51 8.48 7.59
C THR A 40 4.94 8.61 7.11
N ILE A 41 5.23 8.27 5.86
CA ILE A 41 6.59 8.24 5.29
C ILE A 41 7.32 9.59 5.43
N LYS A 42 6.59 10.70 5.30
CA LYS A 42 7.18 12.04 5.43
C LYS A 42 7.70 12.39 6.85
N HIS A 43 7.28 11.61 7.84
CA HIS A 43 7.70 11.74 9.24
C HIS A 43 8.74 10.69 9.65
N CYS A 44 9.23 9.89 8.72
CA CYS A 44 10.23 8.87 8.97
C CYS A 44 11.62 9.38 8.57
N ASP A 45 12.60 9.24 9.44
CA ASP A 45 14.00 9.59 9.18
C ASP A 45 14.66 8.61 8.19
N TYR A 46 14.12 7.39 8.10
CA TYR A 46 14.60 6.37 7.19
C TYR A 46 13.45 5.46 6.73
N ILE A 47 13.50 5.05 5.46
CA ILE A 47 12.51 4.17 4.85
C ILE A 47 13.22 2.90 4.39
N ILE A 48 12.85 1.78 5.00
CA ILE A 48 13.34 0.47 4.59
C ILE A 48 12.52 0.01 3.39
N ARG A 49 13.21 -0.38 2.30
CA ARG A 49 12.57 -0.95 1.13
C ARG A 49 12.53 -2.47 1.23
N TYR A 50 11.39 -3.04 0.84
CA TYR A 50 11.21 -4.50 0.90
C TYR A 50 12.25 -5.25 0.06
N GLU A 51 12.62 -4.69 -1.09
CA GLU A 51 13.61 -5.26 -2.00
C GLU A 51 15.01 -5.38 -1.36
N ASN A 52 15.34 -4.46 -0.45
CA ASN A 52 16.62 -4.41 0.25
C ASN A 52 16.43 -4.56 1.77
N LEU A 53 15.38 -5.27 2.19
CA LEU A 53 14.91 -5.30 3.58
C LEU A 53 16.03 -5.63 4.57
N GLN A 54 16.83 -6.66 4.31
CA GLN A 54 17.91 -7.09 5.20
C GLN A 54 19.00 -6.02 5.32
N GLU A 55 19.49 -5.51 4.20
CA GLU A 55 20.57 -4.51 4.18
C GLU A 55 20.13 -3.19 4.82
N ASP A 56 18.94 -2.72 4.46
CA ASP A 56 18.40 -1.48 4.99
C ASP A 56 18.11 -1.58 6.49
N PHE A 57 17.67 -2.74 6.96
CA PHE A 57 17.50 -3.00 8.37
C PHE A 57 18.83 -2.91 9.13
N LEU A 58 19.90 -3.52 8.61
CA LEU A 58 21.23 -3.44 9.18
C LEU A 58 21.75 -1.99 9.24
N LYS A 59 21.50 -1.19 8.17
CA LYS A 59 21.87 0.24 8.17
C LYS A 59 21.14 1.02 9.26
N VAL A 60 19.85 0.71 9.50
CA VAL A 60 19.06 1.34 10.55
C VAL A 60 19.62 0.99 11.92
N LEU A 61 19.89 -0.29 12.18
CA LEU A 61 20.47 -0.73 13.46
C LEU A 61 21.79 -0.02 13.75
N LYS A 62 22.67 0.04 12.75
CA LYS A 62 23.95 0.76 12.88
C LYS A 62 23.77 2.25 13.21
N ARG A 63 22.80 2.92 12.59
CA ARG A 63 22.45 4.32 12.91
C ARG A 63 21.94 4.49 14.34
N CYS A 64 21.29 3.48 14.90
CA CYS A 64 20.82 3.46 16.28
C CYS A 64 21.91 3.02 17.29
N GLY A 65 23.17 2.82 16.84
CA GLY A 65 24.27 2.36 17.70
C GLY A 65 24.20 0.87 18.04
N ILE A 66 23.36 0.08 17.36
CA ILE A 66 23.21 -1.35 17.59
C ILE A 66 24.15 -2.09 16.63
N ASN A 67 25.19 -2.71 17.16
CA ASN A 67 26.19 -3.43 16.36
C ASN A 67 25.86 -4.92 16.17
N GLU A 68 25.09 -5.52 17.06
CA GLU A 68 24.64 -6.90 16.93
C GLU A 68 23.44 -6.97 16.00
N ALA A 69 23.65 -7.61 14.85
CA ALA A 69 22.62 -7.76 13.84
C ALA A 69 22.40 -9.22 13.51
N ARG A 70 21.19 -9.71 13.78
CA ARG A 70 20.73 -11.00 13.30
C ARG A 70 20.01 -10.85 11.96
N ASN A 71 20.04 -11.88 11.14
CA ASN A 71 19.23 -11.91 9.95
C ASN A 71 17.72 -11.88 10.28
N LEU A 72 16.98 -11.10 9.51
CA LEU A 72 15.52 -11.09 9.61
C LEU A 72 14.97 -12.47 9.19
N PRO A 73 14.12 -13.08 10.02
CA PRO A 73 13.54 -14.36 9.67
C PRO A 73 12.56 -14.21 8.49
N LYS A 74 12.59 -15.15 7.56
CA LYS A 74 11.66 -15.19 6.43
C LYS A 74 10.40 -15.95 6.83
N PHE A 75 9.35 -15.22 7.18
CA PHE A 75 8.01 -15.78 7.45
C PHE A 75 7.07 -15.54 6.26
N ASN A 76 5.99 -16.30 6.22
CA ASN A 76 4.90 -16.13 5.24
C ASN A 76 5.35 -16.22 3.77
N THR A 77 6.29 -17.09 3.47
CA THR A 77 6.64 -17.38 2.08
C THR A 77 5.53 -18.21 1.44
N THR A 78 4.94 -17.71 0.37
CA THR A 78 3.98 -18.47 -0.43
C THR A 78 4.72 -19.57 -1.18
N LYS A 79 4.55 -20.82 -0.75
CA LYS A 79 5.28 -21.99 -1.32
C LYS A 79 4.95 -22.25 -2.79
N ASP A 80 3.78 -21.84 -3.27
CA ASP A 80 3.27 -22.18 -4.60
C ASP A 80 2.93 -20.98 -5.48
N LYS A 81 3.74 -19.93 -5.44
CA LYS A 81 3.55 -18.78 -6.36
C LYS A 81 3.92 -19.19 -7.78
N LYS A 82 2.97 -19.85 -8.47
CA LYS A 82 3.19 -20.43 -9.80
C LYS A 82 3.12 -19.44 -10.97
N LYS A 83 2.65 -18.20 -10.73
CA LYS A 83 2.35 -17.26 -11.82
C LYS A 83 3.11 -15.95 -11.67
N ASP A 84 3.73 -15.53 -12.77
CA ASP A 84 4.36 -14.22 -12.87
C ASP A 84 3.31 -13.10 -12.76
N ILE A 85 3.77 -11.93 -12.34
CA ILE A 85 2.97 -10.70 -12.30
C ILE A 85 2.33 -10.39 -13.66
N LEU A 86 3.02 -10.69 -14.75
CA LEU A 86 2.55 -10.47 -16.12
C LEU A 86 1.32 -11.32 -16.48
N PHE A 87 1.15 -12.46 -15.83
CA PHE A 87 -0.06 -13.27 -15.98
C PHE A 87 -1.30 -12.54 -15.47
N TYR A 88 -1.17 -11.80 -14.37
CA TYR A 88 -2.27 -11.06 -13.79
C TYR A 88 -2.51 -9.73 -14.50
N TYR A 89 -1.45 -9.04 -14.91
CA TYR A 89 -1.50 -7.75 -15.59
C TYR A 89 -1.23 -7.92 -17.09
N ASN A 90 -2.19 -8.52 -17.78
CA ASN A 90 -2.15 -8.69 -19.21
C ASN A 90 -2.26 -7.32 -19.95
N GLU A 91 -2.21 -7.33 -21.28
CA GLU A 91 -2.25 -6.09 -22.08
C GLU A 91 -3.52 -5.27 -21.89
N GLU A 92 -4.66 -5.93 -21.72
CA GLU A 92 -5.96 -5.29 -21.54
C GLU A 92 -6.00 -4.34 -20.34
N ILE A 93 -5.40 -4.74 -19.21
CA ILE A 93 -5.42 -3.93 -18.00
C ILE A 93 -4.12 -3.17 -17.73
N ARG A 94 -3.10 -3.34 -18.58
CA ARG A 94 -1.79 -2.68 -18.43
C ARG A 94 -1.91 -1.16 -18.41
N ALA A 95 -2.67 -0.58 -19.34
CA ALA A 95 -2.92 0.85 -19.40
C ALA A 95 -3.61 1.36 -18.13
N ARG A 96 -4.60 0.61 -17.63
CA ARG A 96 -5.28 0.90 -16.37
C ARG A 96 -4.33 0.80 -15.17
N ALA A 97 -3.46 -0.21 -15.13
CA ALA A 97 -2.47 -0.37 -14.07
C ALA A 97 -1.49 0.80 -14.04
N LYS A 98 -1.00 1.25 -15.21
CA LYS A 98 -0.13 2.44 -15.32
C LYS A 98 -0.85 3.71 -14.87
N TYR A 99 -2.11 3.90 -15.21
CA TYR A 99 -2.91 5.02 -14.71
C TYR A 99 -3.08 4.99 -13.19
N VAL A 100 -3.40 3.83 -12.64
CA VAL A 100 -3.68 3.66 -11.20
C VAL A 100 -2.41 3.79 -10.36
N PHE A 101 -1.36 3.06 -10.72
CA PHE A 101 -0.14 2.98 -9.89
C PHE A 101 0.95 3.94 -10.33
N GLY A 102 0.88 4.51 -11.53
CA GLY A 102 1.93 5.35 -12.11
C GLY A 102 2.34 6.53 -11.24
N PRO A 103 1.42 7.35 -10.71
CA PRO A 103 1.78 8.47 -9.84
C PRO A 103 2.47 8.01 -8.55
N PHE A 104 1.97 6.94 -7.93
CA PHE A 104 2.54 6.33 -6.73
C PHE A 104 3.96 5.80 -7.00
N PHE A 105 4.14 5.04 -8.07
CA PHE A 105 5.44 4.51 -8.48
C PHE A 105 6.44 5.63 -8.77
N ASN A 106 6.00 6.69 -9.46
CA ASN A 106 6.84 7.85 -9.75
C ASN A 106 7.29 8.55 -8.46
N LYS A 107 6.37 8.76 -7.50
CA LYS A 107 6.66 9.39 -6.21
C LYS A 107 7.69 8.60 -5.40
N TYR A 108 7.55 7.27 -5.37
CA TYR A 108 8.40 6.40 -4.56
C TYR A 108 9.53 5.73 -5.32
N LYS A 109 9.78 6.15 -6.57
CA LYS A 109 10.86 5.65 -7.44
C LYS A 109 10.80 4.14 -7.66
N TYR A 110 9.59 3.61 -7.89
CA TYR A 110 9.36 2.26 -8.39
C TYR A 110 9.20 2.27 -9.90
N ASN A 111 9.61 1.19 -10.55
CA ASN A 111 9.44 1.00 -11.98
C ASN A 111 8.39 -0.06 -12.28
N PHE A 112 7.70 0.09 -13.41
CA PHE A 112 6.96 -1.01 -14.02
C PHE A 112 7.94 -1.99 -14.69
N PRO A 113 7.50 -3.22 -15.01
CA PRO A 113 8.30 -4.13 -15.83
C PRO A 113 8.74 -3.43 -17.13
N GLU A 114 9.96 -3.69 -17.58
CA GLU A 114 10.56 -3.00 -18.72
C GLU A 114 9.71 -3.06 -19.99
N ASN A 115 9.09 -4.22 -20.26
CA ASN A 115 8.21 -4.45 -21.40
C ASN A 115 6.88 -3.64 -21.35
N TRP A 116 6.60 -2.90 -20.26
CA TRP A 116 5.45 -1.99 -20.19
C TRP A 116 5.77 -0.60 -20.69
N GLY A 117 7.03 -0.31 -20.98
CA GLY A 117 7.49 1.00 -21.36
C GLY A 117 7.48 2.02 -20.21
N PRO A 118 7.85 3.26 -20.48
CA PRO A 118 8.11 4.27 -19.47
C PRO A 118 6.86 4.63 -18.65
N ASN A 119 7.08 4.95 -17.36
CA ASN A 119 6.05 5.46 -16.47
C ASN A 119 5.96 6.98 -16.60
N LYS A 120 5.03 7.47 -17.43
CA LYS A 120 4.81 8.91 -17.65
C LYS A 120 3.36 9.29 -17.33
N PRO A 121 2.97 9.36 -16.04
CA PRO A 121 1.63 9.80 -15.67
C PRO A 121 1.40 11.26 -16.11
N SER A 122 0.21 11.57 -16.62
CA SER A 122 -0.16 12.91 -17.06
C SER A 122 -0.14 13.90 -15.89
N ILE A 123 -0.02 15.19 -16.20
CA ILE A 123 -0.07 16.25 -15.19
C ILE A 123 -1.37 16.19 -14.41
N ILE A 124 -2.49 16.01 -15.10
CA ILE A 124 -3.82 15.90 -14.47
C ILE A 124 -3.87 14.72 -13.49
N THR A 125 -3.32 13.57 -13.88
CA THR A 125 -3.28 12.38 -13.01
C THR A 125 -2.41 12.62 -11.75
N LYS A 126 -1.30 13.34 -11.91
CA LYS A 126 -0.43 13.72 -10.78
C LYS A 126 -1.13 14.70 -9.83
N LEU A 127 -1.80 15.72 -10.38
CA LEU A 127 -2.55 16.69 -9.59
C LEU A 127 -3.69 16.00 -8.81
N TYR A 128 -4.43 15.12 -9.47
CA TYR A 128 -5.47 14.34 -8.82
C TYR A 128 -4.91 13.43 -7.70
N PHE A 129 -3.81 12.74 -7.96
CA PHE A 129 -3.12 11.92 -6.95
C PHE A 129 -2.72 12.76 -5.72
N ASN A 130 -2.09 13.90 -5.93
CA ASN A 130 -1.68 14.79 -4.86
C ASN A 130 -2.89 15.32 -4.07
N SER A 131 -3.96 15.74 -4.74
CA SER A 131 -5.18 16.20 -4.08
C SER A 131 -5.79 15.13 -3.16
N GLN A 132 -5.74 13.86 -3.57
CA GLN A 132 -6.21 12.75 -2.72
C GLN A 132 -5.37 12.58 -1.46
N ILE A 133 -4.06 12.80 -1.54
CA ILE A 133 -3.16 12.76 -0.38
C ILE A 133 -3.50 13.90 0.58
N TYR A 134 -3.63 15.14 0.07
CA TYR A 134 -4.01 16.29 0.89
C TYR A 134 -5.38 16.12 1.56
N LEU A 135 -6.37 15.60 0.85
CA LEU A 135 -7.69 15.31 1.41
C LEU A 135 -7.63 14.24 2.51
N LYS A 136 -6.81 13.22 2.35
CA LYS A 136 -6.59 12.21 3.40
C LYS A 136 -5.92 12.83 4.62
N GLU A 137 -4.88 13.63 4.41
CA GLU A 137 -4.18 14.32 5.48
C GLU A 137 -5.13 15.24 6.27
N PHE A 138 -5.92 16.03 5.56
CA PHE A 138 -6.95 16.88 6.18
C PHE A 138 -7.94 16.06 7.01
N LYS A 139 -8.46 14.97 6.47
CA LYS A 139 -9.37 14.07 7.19
C LYS A 139 -8.72 13.47 8.44
N GLU A 140 -7.47 13.03 8.36
CA GLU A 140 -6.75 12.49 9.52
C GLU A 140 -6.56 13.56 10.59
N ARG A 141 -6.15 14.77 10.21
CA ARG A 141 -5.90 15.87 11.16
C ARG A 141 -7.14 16.37 11.85
N PHE A 142 -8.23 16.56 11.10
CA PHE A 142 -9.39 17.30 11.58
C PHE A 142 -10.59 16.42 11.95
N LEU A 143 -10.78 15.28 11.29
CA LEU A 143 -11.96 14.45 11.51
C LEU A 143 -11.72 13.29 12.48
N LYS A 144 -10.49 12.77 12.58
CA LYS A 144 -10.20 11.68 13.52
C LYS A 144 -9.95 12.15 14.96
N LYS A 145 -9.48 13.37 15.19
CA LYS A 145 -9.31 13.88 16.56
C LYS A 145 -10.57 13.77 17.43
N ARG A 146 -11.75 13.78 16.81
CA ARG A 146 -13.04 13.64 17.54
C ARG A 146 -13.48 12.22 17.84
N LYS A 147 -12.92 11.20 17.15
CA LYS A 147 -13.35 9.79 17.32
C LYS A 147 -12.40 8.95 18.18
N ASN A 148 -11.14 9.32 18.32
CA ASN A 148 -10.13 8.46 18.94
C ASN A 148 -10.20 8.41 20.47
N GLN A 149 -10.87 9.34 21.13
CA GLN A 149 -11.03 9.26 22.61
C GLN A 149 -11.96 8.12 23.05
N LYS A 150 -12.90 7.67 22.19
CA LYS A 150 -13.85 6.60 22.54
C LYS A 150 -13.46 5.20 22.02
N SER A 151 -12.48 5.09 21.13
CA SER A 151 -12.17 3.80 20.47
C SER A 151 -11.00 3.03 21.10
N ILE A 152 -10.28 3.63 22.02
CA ILE A 152 -9.16 2.99 22.72
C ILE A 152 -9.67 2.23 23.97
N GLU A 153 -10.78 2.70 24.58
CA GLU A 153 -11.45 1.97 25.62
C GLU A 153 -12.10 0.70 25.07
N GLY A 154 -11.63 -0.46 25.55
CA GLY A 154 -12.10 -1.79 25.08
C GLY A 154 -11.32 -2.39 23.90
N SER A 155 -10.22 -1.78 23.48
CA SER A 155 -9.27 -2.42 22.56
C SER A 155 -8.13 -3.08 23.31
N ILE A 156 -7.55 -4.14 22.74
CA ILE A 156 -6.35 -4.84 23.30
C ILE A 156 -5.22 -3.86 23.66
N TYR A 157 -5.11 -2.75 22.94
CA TYR A 157 -4.12 -1.69 23.18
C TYR A 157 -4.49 -0.79 24.36
N GLY A 158 -5.79 -0.58 24.63
CA GLY A 158 -6.25 0.17 25.80
C GLY A 158 -6.04 -0.58 27.10
N ASP A 159 -6.13 -1.89 27.07
CA ASP A 159 -5.93 -2.76 28.25
C ASP A 159 -4.44 -2.93 28.59
N MET A 160 -3.52 -2.79 27.61
CA MET A 160 -2.07 -2.80 27.85
C MET A 160 -1.55 -1.52 28.50
N GLN A 161 -2.24 -0.40 28.37
CA GLN A 161 -1.82 0.87 28.99
C GLN A 161 -2.31 1.02 30.45
N ARG A 162 -3.15 0.11 30.94
CA ARG A 162 -3.68 0.11 32.32
C ARG A 162 -2.88 -0.76 33.30
N LYS A 163 -1.80 -1.39 32.84
CA LYS A 163 -0.84 -2.13 33.67
C LYS A 163 0.45 -1.35 33.79
#